data_75adf16886cc23198d9bc7d6ed96792a
#
_entry.id   75adf16886cc23198d9bc7d6ed96792a
#
_cell.length_a   1.000
_cell.length_b   1.000
_cell.length_c   1.000
_cell.angle_alpha   90.00
_cell.angle_beta   90.00
_cell.angle_gamma   90.00
#
_symmetry.space_group_name_H-M   'P 1'
#
loop_
_entity.id
_entity.type
_entity.pdbx_description
1 polymer ?
#
loop_
_entity_poly.entity_id
_entity_poly.type
_entity_poly.pdbx_seq_one_letter_code
_entity_poly.pdbx_strand_id
1 'polypeptide(L)'
;FNVDVWLKTAIESDLIPGPRLSPSGREICSAGGLMDWNPEFRKIGMEGLVFIINGEEDARRAVRALVKDGIEWVKTYPTGDAAAPDTNDHHTLCMTFDEMNAVVQTAHNHGMKVTGHCRATEGIKNALRAGYDTLEHGTFMDDEAMELLLERDVPVVPALYFEKASIINGPEFGLPQEVIDGHQETLDGGSESALRILREGGRLGMGGDYGFGWNPHGDYARELTFFVNDVGFTATEAIMCATKTGAEIMGRGDEFGTLEKGKLADVNVVDGDVANDISLLENRQNFIAVMQGGIIKAGRMAKPIPTAVAIEK
;
A
#
# COMPACT_ATOMS: atom_id res chain seq x y z
N PHE A 1 -13.00 -10.67 -0.53
CA PHE A 1 -13.61 -10.28 -1.80
C PHE A 1 -12.51 -9.82 -2.76
N ASN A 2 -12.37 -10.46 -3.91
CA ASN A 2 -11.31 -10.15 -4.90
C ASN A 2 -11.76 -9.02 -5.85
N VAL A 3 -12.22 -7.88 -5.31
CA VAL A 3 -12.74 -6.76 -6.11
C VAL A 3 -11.64 -6.14 -6.96
N ASP A 4 -10.44 -6.04 -6.44
CA ASP A 4 -9.23 -5.53 -7.12
C ASP A 4 -8.84 -6.40 -8.32
N VAL A 5 -8.91 -7.73 -8.20
CA VAL A 5 -8.68 -8.68 -9.29
C VAL A 5 -9.74 -8.50 -10.40
N TRP A 6 -11.01 -8.34 -10.01
CA TRP A 6 -12.10 -8.11 -10.98
C TRP A 6 -11.94 -6.75 -11.67
N LEU A 7 -11.56 -5.70 -10.91
CA LEU A 7 -11.30 -4.37 -11.49
C LEU A 7 -10.13 -4.43 -12.48
N LYS A 8 -9.02 -5.10 -12.12
CA LYS A 8 -7.89 -5.31 -13.04
C LYS A 8 -8.37 -5.96 -14.33
N THR A 9 -9.11 -7.07 -14.23
CA THR A 9 -9.63 -7.82 -15.39
C THR A 9 -10.52 -6.93 -16.26
N ALA A 10 -11.41 -6.15 -15.67
CA ALA A 10 -12.31 -5.26 -16.42
C ALA A 10 -11.56 -4.13 -17.13
N ILE A 11 -10.52 -3.56 -16.49
CA ILE A 11 -9.67 -2.52 -17.08
C ILE A 11 -8.84 -3.08 -18.25
N GLU A 12 -8.19 -4.24 -18.06
CA GLU A 12 -7.37 -4.89 -19.09
C GLU A 12 -8.18 -5.39 -20.29
N SER A 13 -9.48 -5.65 -20.07
CA SER A 13 -10.42 -6.03 -21.14
C SER A 13 -11.11 -4.83 -21.80
N ASP A 14 -10.69 -3.59 -21.49
CA ASP A 14 -11.29 -2.34 -21.98
C ASP A 14 -12.79 -2.17 -21.67
N LEU A 15 -13.31 -2.88 -20.65
CA LEU A 15 -14.70 -2.76 -20.22
C LEU A 15 -14.96 -1.48 -19.41
N ILE A 16 -13.96 -1.05 -18.65
CA ILE A 16 -13.98 0.20 -17.88
C ILE A 16 -12.63 0.92 -18.00
N PRO A 17 -12.59 2.25 -17.95
CA PRO A 17 -11.32 2.99 -17.85
C PRO A 17 -10.73 2.84 -16.43
N GLY A 18 -9.40 2.75 -16.33
CA GLY A 18 -8.72 2.70 -15.05
C GLY A 18 -7.20 2.68 -15.17
N PRO A 19 -6.50 2.75 -14.03
CA PRO A 19 -5.05 2.58 -13.97
C PRO A 19 -4.66 1.11 -14.17
N ARG A 20 -3.37 0.84 -14.38
CA ARG A 20 -2.84 -0.51 -14.22
C ARG A 20 -2.87 -0.87 -12.73
N LEU A 21 -3.35 -2.06 -12.42
CA LEU A 21 -3.48 -2.58 -11.06
C LEU A 21 -2.61 -3.81 -10.86
N SER A 22 -2.07 -3.94 -9.65
CA SER A 22 -1.33 -5.12 -9.19
C SER A 22 -2.05 -5.64 -7.93
N PRO A 23 -3.04 -6.54 -8.08
CA PRO A 23 -3.98 -6.89 -7.01
C PRO A 23 -3.40 -7.93 -6.05
N SER A 24 -3.84 -7.86 -4.79
CA SER A 24 -3.60 -8.88 -3.76
C SER A 24 -4.80 -9.79 -3.48
N GLY A 25 -5.98 -9.41 -3.89
CA GLY A 25 -7.20 -10.15 -3.58
C GLY A 25 -7.54 -10.12 -2.09
N ARG A 26 -7.97 -11.27 -1.57
CA ARG A 26 -8.14 -11.45 -0.11
C ARG A 26 -6.78 -11.53 0.54
N GLU A 27 -6.68 -10.94 1.71
CA GLU A 27 -5.45 -10.91 2.49
C GLU A 27 -5.35 -12.12 3.43
N ILE A 28 -4.20 -12.36 4.04
CA ILE A 28 -3.96 -13.46 4.98
C ILE A 28 -3.68 -12.90 6.37
N CYS A 29 -4.43 -13.34 7.37
CA CYS A 29 -4.25 -12.98 8.77
C CYS A 29 -4.23 -14.25 9.63
N SER A 30 -3.44 -14.25 10.72
CA SER A 30 -3.49 -15.33 11.70
C SER A 30 -4.79 -15.28 12.53
N ALA A 31 -5.17 -16.44 13.08
CA ALA A 31 -6.27 -16.50 14.04
C ALA A 31 -5.96 -15.61 15.25
N GLY A 32 -6.93 -14.75 15.60
CA GLY A 32 -6.78 -13.75 16.64
C GLY A 32 -5.88 -12.56 16.28
N GLY A 33 -5.40 -12.47 15.03
CA GLY A 33 -4.61 -11.34 14.54
C GLY A 33 -5.47 -10.14 14.14
N LEU A 34 -4.81 -9.07 13.63
CA LEU A 34 -5.39 -7.75 13.40
C LEU A 34 -6.72 -7.77 12.64
N MET A 35 -6.86 -8.58 11.61
CA MET A 35 -8.05 -8.61 10.75
C MET A 35 -9.04 -9.73 11.10
N ASP A 36 -8.83 -10.46 12.19
CA ASP A 36 -9.77 -11.46 12.71
C ASP A 36 -10.76 -10.83 13.70
N TRP A 37 -11.61 -9.94 13.18
CA TRP A 37 -12.50 -9.09 13.99
C TRP A 37 -13.66 -9.79 14.68
N ASN A 38 -14.03 -11.00 14.21
CA ASN A 38 -15.20 -11.68 14.74
C ASN A 38 -14.81 -12.69 15.81
N PRO A 39 -15.32 -12.55 17.05
CA PRO A 39 -15.17 -13.60 18.04
C PRO A 39 -15.63 -14.96 17.53
N GLU A 40 -14.98 -16.05 17.89
CA GLU A 40 -15.26 -17.41 17.40
C GLU A 40 -16.74 -17.80 17.53
N PHE A 41 -17.40 -17.40 18.63
CA PHE A 41 -18.83 -17.70 18.83
C PHE A 41 -19.78 -16.93 17.89
N ARG A 42 -19.28 -15.92 17.14
CA ARG A 42 -20.04 -15.15 16.14
C ARG A 42 -19.71 -15.51 14.71
N LYS A 43 -18.75 -16.41 14.48
CA LYS A 43 -18.41 -16.88 13.13
C LYS A 43 -19.49 -17.83 12.62
N ILE A 44 -20.51 -17.28 11.95
CA ILE A 44 -21.63 -18.04 11.38
C ILE A 44 -21.42 -18.12 9.87
N GLY A 45 -20.60 -19.07 9.42
CA GLY A 45 -20.53 -19.47 8.01
C GLY A 45 -20.09 -18.41 7.00
N MET A 46 -19.65 -17.23 7.44
CA MET A 46 -19.13 -16.18 6.57
C MET A 46 -17.61 -16.16 6.67
N GLU A 47 -16.95 -16.40 5.55
CA GLU A 47 -15.56 -16.03 5.40
C GLU A 47 -15.45 -14.50 5.42
N GLY A 48 -14.56 -13.96 6.27
CA GLY A 48 -14.34 -12.53 6.39
C GLY A 48 -13.61 -11.91 5.19
N LEU A 49 -13.09 -10.70 5.37
CA LEU A 49 -12.29 -9.99 4.37
C LEU A 49 -10.97 -10.73 4.07
N VAL A 50 -10.47 -11.49 5.03
CA VAL A 50 -9.17 -12.18 4.99
C VAL A 50 -9.33 -13.70 5.07
N PHE A 51 -8.31 -14.42 4.62
CA PHE A 51 -8.13 -15.82 4.98
C PHE A 51 -7.54 -15.89 6.39
N ILE A 52 -8.25 -16.52 7.31
CA ILE A 52 -7.71 -16.79 8.66
C ILE A 52 -6.91 -18.07 8.58
N ILE A 53 -5.65 -18.00 9.01
CA ILE A 53 -4.73 -19.13 9.08
C ILE A 53 -4.36 -19.45 10.53
N ASN A 54 -4.03 -20.70 10.77
CA ASN A 54 -3.47 -21.15 12.04
C ASN A 54 -2.39 -22.21 11.76
N GLY A 55 -1.17 -21.72 11.54
CA GLY A 55 -0.01 -22.52 11.20
C GLY A 55 0.28 -22.61 9.71
N GLU A 56 1.42 -23.23 9.39
CA GLU A 56 2.04 -23.26 8.06
C GLU A 56 1.16 -23.91 6.97
N GLU A 57 0.45 -24.99 7.27
CA GLU A 57 -0.37 -25.68 6.26
C GLU A 57 -1.57 -24.84 5.83
N ASP A 58 -2.19 -24.09 6.76
CA ASP A 58 -3.22 -23.13 6.43
C ASP A 58 -2.67 -21.97 5.59
N ALA A 59 -1.47 -21.48 5.91
CA ALA A 59 -0.76 -20.48 5.12
C ALA A 59 -0.54 -20.93 3.68
N ARG A 60 -0.02 -22.15 3.47
CA ARG A 60 0.19 -22.74 2.13
C ARG A 60 -1.13 -22.90 1.37
N ARG A 61 -2.18 -23.31 2.04
CA ARG A 61 -3.52 -23.46 1.45
C ARG A 61 -4.09 -22.12 1.01
N ALA A 62 -3.99 -21.09 1.86
CA ALA A 62 -4.48 -19.74 1.57
C ALA A 62 -3.77 -19.14 0.36
N VAL A 63 -2.43 -19.20 0.31
CA VAL A 63 -1.65 -18.70 -0.83
C VAL A 63 -2.06 -19.39 -2.14
N ARG A 64 -2.18 -20.72 -2.15
CA ARG A 64 -2.60 -21.47 -3.36
C ARG A 64 -4.00 -21.12 -3.83
N ALA A 65 -4.92 -20.80 -2.90
CA ALA A 65 -6.26 -20.32 -3.25
C ALA A 65 -6.18 -18.94 -3.93
N LEU A 66 -5.39 -18.02 -3.38
CA LEU A 66 -5.19 -16.67 -3.92
C LEU A 66 -4.53 -16.70 -5.31
N VAL A 67 -3.51 -17.54 -5.50
CA VAL A 67 -2.87 -17.76 -6.81
C VAL A 67 -3.90 -18.20 -7.86
N LYS A 68 -4.81 -19.10 -7.51
CA LYS A 68 -5.88 -19.55 -8.39
C LYS A 68 -6.87 -18.43 -8.75
N ASP A 69 -7.04 -17.47 -7.85
CA ASP A 69 -7.92 -16.31 -8.06
C ASP A 69 -7.28 -15.23 -8.96
N GLY A 70 -5.99 -15.33 -9.28
CA GLY A 70 -5.31 -14.45 -10.23
C GLY A 70 -4.69 -13.20 -9.62
N ILE A 71 -4.22 -13.30 -8.38
CA ILE A 71 -3.48 -12.23 -7.70
C ILE A 71 -2.07 -12.05 -8.30
N GLU A 72 -1.42 -10.93 -7.98
CA GLU A 72 0.00 -10.68 -8.23
C GLU A 72 0.81 -10.56 -6.93
N TRP A 73 0.15 -10.21 -5.84
CA TRP A 73 0.72 -10.03 -4.52
C TRP A 73 -0.01 -10.84 -3.47
N VAL A 74 0.72 -11.32 -2.47
CA VAL A 74 0.14 -11.86 -1.24
C VAL A 74 0.31 -10.82 -0.15
N LYS A 75 -0.79 -10.28 0.37
CA LYS A 75 -0.81 -9.37 1.52
C LYS A 75 -1.05 -10.14 2.81
N THR A 76 -0.25 -9.84 3.84
CA THR A 76 -0.35 -10.44 5.18
C THR A 76 -0.33 -9.40 6.29
N TYR A 77 -0.59 -9.84 7.52
CA TYR A 77 -0.59 -9.01 8.74
C TYR A 77 0.36 -9.56 9.80
N PRO A 78 1.69 -9.39 9.66
CA PRO A 78 2.67 -9.78 10.68
C PRO A 78 2.47 -9.13 12.04
N THR A 79 1.93 -7.90 12.07
CA THR A 79 1.76 -7.11 13.30
C THR A 79 0.35 -6.55 13.45
N GLY A 80 0.06 -6.01 14.63
CA GLY A 80 -1.13 -5.25 14.92
C GLY A 80 -1.06 -3.79 14.48
N ASP A 81 -2.05 -2.99 14.86
CA ASP A 81 -2.25 -1.61 14.44
C ASP A 81 -2.85 -0.74 15.56
N ALA A 82 -2.67 0.58 15.47
CA ALA A 82 -3.28 1.55 16.37
C ALA A 82 -4.83 1.46 16.39
N ALA A 83 -5.44 0.97 15.32
CA ALA A 83 -6.88 0.78 15.22
C ALA A 83 -7.46 -0.35 16.11
N ALA A 84 -6.61 -1.18 16.72
CA ALA A 84 -7.01 -2.31 17.55
C ALA A 84 -6.28 -2.32 18.92
N PRO A 85 -6.35 -1.24 19.72
CA PRO A 85 -5.52 -1.07 20.92
C PRO A 85 -5.75 -2.14 22.00
N ASP A 86 -6.97 -2.65 22.12
CA ASP A 86 -7.33 -3.63 23.16
C ASP A 86 -6.86 -5.07 22.87
N THR A 87 -6.60 -5.39 21.61
CA THR A 87 -6.37 -6.78 21.20
C THR A 87 -5.09 -6.99 20.39
N ASN A 88 -4.81 -6.11 19.48
CA ASN A 88 -3.68 -6.19 18.55
C ASN A 88 -3.14 -4.79 18.28
N ASP A 89 -2.57 -4.15 19.30
CA ASP A 89 -1.94 -2.85 19.16
C ASP A 89 -0.74 -2.91 18.19
N HIS A 90 -0.23 -1.74 17.82
CA HIS A 90 0.85 -1.61 16.83
C HIS A 90 2.19 -2.23 17.25
N HIS A 91 2.33 -2.70 18.49
CA HIS A 91 3.50 -3.46 18.98
C HIS A 91 3.27 -4.97 19.04
N THR A 92 2.04 -5.43 18.81
CA THR A 92 1.67 -6.85 18.88
C THR A 92 2.17 -7.63 17.67
N LEU A 93 2.72 -8.83 17.90
CA LEU A 93 3.03 -9.78 16.84
C LEU A 93 1.81 -10.66 16.55
N CYS A 94 1.31 -10.62 15.32
CA CYS A 94 0.13 -11.37 14.91
C CYS A 94 0.48 -12.69 14.21
N MET A 95 1.59 -12.76 13.49
CA MET A 95 2.04 -13.97 12.80
C MET A 95 3.35 -14.49 13.37
N THR A 96 3.48 -15.80 13.42
CA THR A 96 4.75 -16.46 13.74
C THR A 96 5.71 -16.38 12.54
N PHE A 97 7.02 -16.52 12.79
CA PHE A 97 8.02 -16.59 11.73
C PHE A 97 7.73 -17.75 10.76
N ASP A 98 7.32 -18.92 11.28
CA ASP A 98 7.08 -20.13 10.47
C ASP A 98 5.87 -19.92 9.53
N GLU A 99 4.82 -19.23 9.98
CA GLU A 99 3.69 -18.86 9.13
C GLU A 99 4.10 -17.89 8.02
N MET A 100 4.87 -16.83 8.35
CA MET A 100 5.41 -15.89 7.37
C MET A 100 6.28 -16.59 6.33
N ASN A 101 7.21 -17.44 6.78
CA ASN A 101 8.09 -18.22 5.91
C ASN A 101 7.32 -19.18 5.00
N ALA A 102 6.25 -19.83 5.50
CA ALA A 102 5.40 -20.70 4.70
C ALA A 102 4.63 -19.92 3.62
N VAL A 103 4.16 -18.71 3.93
CA VAL A 103 3.55 -17.79 2.95
C VAL A 103 4.56 -17.47 1.86
N VAL A 104 5.75 -16.96 2.23
CA VAL A 104 6.79 -16.50 1.29
C VAL A 104 7.22 -17.62 0.36
N GLN A 105 7.61 -18.79 0.91
CA GLN A 105 8.03 -19.92 0.11
C GLN A 105 6.96 -20.37 -0.88
N THR A 106 5.70 -20.39 -0.45
CA THR A 106 4.60 -20.82 -1.33
C THR A 106 4.33 -19.79 -2.41
N ALA A 107 4.30 -18.50 -2.07
CA ALA A 107 4.09 -17.39 -3.01
C ALA A 107 5.20 -17.35 -4.07
N HIS A 108 6.47 -17.38 -3.66
CA HIS A 108 7.62 -17.35 -4.56
C HIS A 108 7.68 -18.57 -5.50
N ASN A 109 7.28 -19.76 -5.04
CA ASN A 109 7.17 -20.95 -5.91
C ASN A 109 6.13 -20.76 -7.04
N HIS A 110 5.19 -19.85 -6.88
CA HIS A 110 4.19 -19.48 -7.90
C HIS A 110 4.53 -18.16 -8.62
N GLY A 111 5.70 -17.57 -8.37
CA GLY A 111 6.10 -16.29 -8.97
C GLY A 111 5.36 -15.06 -8.42
N MET A 112 4.66 -15.22 -7.29
CA MET A 112 3.97 -14.11 -6.61
C MET A 112 4.90 -13.42 -5.63
N LYS A 113 4.69 -12.13 -5.41
CA LYS A 113 5.39 -11.32 -4.41
C LYS A 113 4.61 -11.29 -3.09
N VAL A 114 5.30 -10.99 -2.00
CA VAL A 114 4.71 -10.92 -0.65
C VAL A 114 4.95 -9.55 -0.03
N THR A 115 3.90 -8.98 0.53
CA THR A 115 3.94 -7.75 1.33
C THR A 115 3.25 -7.95 2.68
N GLY A 116 3.56 -7.11 3.65
CA GLY A 116 2.97 -7.23 4.99
C GLY A 116 2.80 -5.90 5.69
N HIS A 117 1.71 -5.82 6.44
CA HIS A 117 1.47 -4.76 7.41
C HIS A 117 2.45 -4.95 8.59
N CYS A 118 3.50 -4.14 8.64
CA CYS A 118 4.61 -4.29 9.57
C CYS A 118 4.86 -3.00 10.36
N ARG A 119 4.40 -2.96 11.62
CA ARG A 119 4.63 -1.83 12.53
C ARG A 119 5.63 -2.17 13.63
N ALA A 120 5.40 -3.25 14.37
CA ALA A 120 6.27 -3.69 15.46
C ALA A 120 7.66 -4.12 14.96
N THR A 121 8.70 -3.71 15.67
CA THR A 121 10.12 -3.96 15.36
C THR A 121 10.43 -5.44 15.07
N GLU A 122 10.00 -6.35 15.94
CA GLU A 122 10.26 -7.78 15.75
C GLU A 122 9.46 -8.37 14.58
N GLY A 123 8.26 -7.84 14.29
CA GLY A 123 7.49 -8.23 13.11
C GLY A 123 8.17 -7.81 11.81
N ILE A 124 8.73 -6.59 11.77
CA ILE A 124 9.55 -6.09 10.66
C ILE A 124 10.76 -7.01 10.42
N LYS A 125 11.54 -7.31 11.48
CA LYS A 125 12.71 -8.20 11.38
C LYS A 125 12.33 -9.59 10.89
N ASN A 126 11.24 -10.15 11.41
CA ASN A 126 10.77 -11.48 11.01
C ASN A 126 10.30 -11.50 9.56
N ALA A 127 9.57 -10.49 9.09
CA ALA A 127 9.17 -10.37 7.70
C ALA A 127 10.39 -10.26 6.76
N LEU A 128 11.38 -9.42 7.11
CA LEU A 128 12.64 -9.31 6.37
C LEU A 128 13.39 -10.64 6.32
N ARG A 129 13.52 -11.35 7.44
CA ARG A 129 14.19 -12.66 7.52
C ARG A 129 13.45 -13.74 6.73
N ALA A 130 12.12 -13.71 6.72
CA ALA A 130 11.29 -14.62 5.96
C ALA A 130 11.37 -14.38 4.43
N GLY A 131 11.81 -13.19 4.00
CA GLY A 131 12.02 -12.86 2.59
C GLY A 131 10.86 -12.12 1.93
N TYR A 132 10.19 -11.23 2.67
CA TYR A 132 9.17 -10.34 2.09
C TYR A 132 9.77 -9.44 1.01
N ASP A 133 9.01 -9.20 -0.05
CA ASP A 133 9.45 -8.40 -1.20
C ASP A 133 9.21 -6.89 -0.97
N THR A 134 8.30 -6.54 -0.07
CA THR A 134 7.98 -5.15 0.32
C THR A 134 7.42 -5.15 1.72
N LEU A 135 7.68 -4.11 2.49
CA LEU A 135 7.00 -3.86 3.76
C LEU A 135 6.05 -2.68 3.62
N GLU A 136 4.88 -2.79 4.18
CA GLU A 136 3.98 -1.66 4.39
C GLU A 136 4.19 -1.10 5.79
N HIS A 137 4.12 0.22 5.89
CA HIS A 137 4.36 1.03 7.07
C HIS A 137 5.82 1.06 7.52
N GLY A 138 6.41 -0.05 7.98
CA GLY A 138 7.78 -0.06 8.46
C GLY A 138 8.00 0.89 9.65
N THR A 139 7.04 0.94 10.59
CA THR A 139 6.88 2.04 11.54
C THR A 139 8.00 2.14 12.57
N PHE A 140 8.25 1.08 13.33
CA PHE A 140 9.21 1.12 14.45
C PHE A 140 10.47 0.34 14.09
N MET A 141 11.37 0.96 13.34
CA MET A 141 12.64 0.36 12.93
C MET A 141 13.78 0.70 13.89
N ASP A 142 14.34 -0.32 14.53
CA ASP A 142 15.61 -0.19 15.21
C ASP A 142 16.80 -0.38 14.25
N ASP A 143 18.03 -0.31 14.79
CA ASP A 143 19.23 -0.42 13.97
C ASP A 143 19.36 -1.76 13.25
N GLU A 144 18.99 -2.87 13.91
CA GLU A 144 19.01 -4.21 13.30
C GLU A 144 17.99 -4.35 12.17
N ALA A 145 16.77 -3.82 12.36
CA ALA A 145 15.75 -3.81 11.32
C ALA A 145 16.21 -3.00 10.09
N MET A 146 16.87 -1.87 10.33
CA MET A 146 17.42 -1.03 9.27
C MET A 146 18.56 -1.74 8.52
N GLU A 147 19.51 -2.36 9.23
CA GLU A 147 20.59 -3.14 8.60
C GLU A 147 20.02 -4.26 7.72
N LEU A 148 19.05 -5.03 8.23
CA LEU A 148 18.38 -6.09 7.47
C LEU A 148 17.64 -5.56 6.25
N LEU A 149 16.97 -4.42 6.36
CA LEU A 149 16.27 -3.78 5.25
C LEU A 149 17.23 -3.41 4.13
N LEU A 150 18.33 -2.72 4.46
CA LEU A 150 19.32 -2.25 3.51
C LEU A 150 20.10 -3.41 2.88
N GLU A 151 20.50 -4.43 3.67
CA GLU A 151 21.18 -5.62 3.18
C GLU A 151 20.34 -6.37 2.14
N ARG A 152 19.04 -6.46 2.36
CA ARG A 152 18.11 -7.20 1.49
C ARG A 152 17.51 -6.34 0.39
N ASP A 153 17.77 -5.05 0.38
CA ASP A 153 17.23 -4.07 -0.56
C ASP A 153 15.69 -4.11 -0.68
N VAL A 154 15.00 -4.29 0.46
CA VAL A 154 13.54 -4.36 0.51
C VAL A 154 12.94 -2.96 0.54
N PRO A 155 12.06 -2.58 -0.39
CA PRO A 155 11.39 -1.29 -0.34
C PRO A 155 10.32 -1.25 0.76
N VAL A 156 10.05 -0.04 1.27
CA VAL A 156 8.98 0.22 2.24
C VAL A 156 7.97 1.20 1.64
N VAL A 157 6.68 0.98 1.91
CA VAL A 157 5.59 1.90 1.59
C VAL A 157 4.97 2.39 2.90
N PRO A 158 5.36 3.57 3.41
CA PRO A 158 5.03 3.99 4.78
C PRO A 158 3.56 4.30 5.04
N ALA A 159 2.83 4.85 4.06
CA ALA A 159 1.42 5.23 4.17
C ALA A 159 1.14 6.22 5.33
N LEU A 160 1.99 7.26 5.48
CA LEU A 160 1.93 8.16 6.64
C LEU A 160 0.75 9.13 6.62
N TYR A 161 0.27 9.51 5.43
CA TYR A 161 -0.90 10.38 5.37
C TYR A 161 -2.16 9.70 5.91
N PHE A 162 -2.25 8.37 5.88
CA PHE A 162 -3.33 7.62 6.55
C PHE A 162 -3.37 7.93 8.05
N GLU A 163 -2.22 7.91 8.72
CA GLU A 163 -2.10 8.23 10.15
C GLU A 163 -2.54 9.69 10.40
N LYS A 164 -2.04 10.63 9.59
CA LYS A 164 -2.42 12.04 9.65
C LYS A 164 -3.91 12.24 9.43
N ALA A 165 -4.50 11.57 8.45
CA ALA A 165 -5.93 11.64 8.15
C ALA A 165 -6.77 11.05 9.30
N SER A 166 -6.31 9.96 9.93
CA SER A 166 -6.96 9.36 11.10
C SER A 166 -6.98 10.31 12.30
N ILE A 167 -5.89 11.04 12.54
CA ILE A 167 -5.81 12.03 13.62
C ILE A 167 -6.73 13.23 13.34
N ILE A 168 -6.72 13.76 12.11
CA ILE A 168 -7.45 15.02 11.80
C ILE A 168 -8.93 14.75 11.59
N ASN A 169 -9.27 13.77 10.77
CA ASN A 169 -10.63 13.52 10.31
C ASN A 169 -11.33 12.43 11.13
N GLY A 170 -10.59 11.51 11.72
CA GLY A 170 -11.13 10.36 12.46
C GLY A 170 -12.16 10.69 13.53
N PRO A 171 -12.01 11.78 14.32
CA PRO A 171 -13.01 12.20 15.30
C PRO A 171 -14.41 12.40 14.72
N GLU A 172 -14.54 12.93 13.51
CA GLU A 172 -15.82 13.12 12.83
C GLU A 172 -16.48 11.79 12.44
N PHE A 173 -15.68 10.73 12.28
CA PHE A 173 -16.14 9.38 12.00
C PHE A 173 -16.26 8.50 13.25
N GLY A 174 -16.03 9.06 14.44
CA GLY A 174 -16.23 8.38 15.71
C GLY A 174 -15.05 7.53 16.18
N LEU A 175 -13.83 7.78 15.69
CA LEU A 175 -12.64 7.13 16.22
C LEU A 175 -12.43 7.52 17.68
N PRO A 176 -12.23 6.56 18.60
CA PRO A 176 -11.93 6.82 20.01
C PRO A 176 -10.60 7.58 20.17
N GLN A 177 -10.48 8.35 21.24
CA GLN A 177 -9.25 9.12 21.54
C GLN A 177 -8.01 8.21 21.66
N GLU A 178 -8.15 7.04 22.23
CA GLU A 178 -7.09 6.04 22.38
C GLU A 178 -6.54 5.59 21.02
N VAL A 179 -7.42 5.37 20.04
CA VAL A 179 -7.04 5.05 18.65
C VAL A 179 -6.32 6.23 18.01
N ILE A 180 -6.79 7.46 18.24
CA ILE A 180 -6.15 8.68 17.73
C ILE A 180 -4.74 8.85 18.32
N ASP A 181 -4.58 8.62 19.61
CA ASP A 181 -3.29 8.70 20.29
C ASP A 181 -2.31 7.64 19.74
N GLY A 182 -2.79 6.42 19.47
CA GLY A 182 -2.03 5.37 18.82
C GLY A 182 -1.62 5.73 17.38
N HIS A 183 -2.50 6.38 16.61
CA HIS A 183 -2.17 6.90 15.28
C HIS A 183 -1.09 8.00 15.36
N GLN A 184 -1.08 8.82 16.42
CA GLN A 184 -0.02 9.83 16.60
C GLN A 184 1.33 9.16 16.86
N GLU A 185 1.40 8.15 17.74
CA GLU A 185 2.62 7.39 17.99
C GLU A 185 3.14 6.71 16.71
N THR A 186 2.23 6.12 15.94
CA THR A 186 2.54 5.49 14.66
C THR A 186 3.06 6.49 13.63
N LEU A 187 2.45 7.69 13.57
CA LEU A 187 2.89 8.77 12.68
C LEU A 187 4.31 9.23 13.00
N ASP A 188 4.59 9.42 14.28
CA ASP A 188 5.90 9.89 14.74
C ASP A 188 7.00 8.85 14.43
N GLY A 189 6.80 7.59 14.83
CA GLY A 189 7.74 6.50 14.56
C GLY A 189 7.91 6.20 13.07
N GLY A 190 6.81 6.22 12.31
CA GLY A 190 6.84 6.00 10.86
C GLY A 190 7.52 7.12 10.09
N SER A 191 7.36 8.38 10.54
CA SER A 191 8.05 9.53 9.94
C SER A 191 9.55 9.47 10.17
N GLU A 192 9.98 9.12 11.39
CA GLU A 192 11.38 8.92 11.73
C GLU A 192 11.99 7.80 10.88
N SER A 193 11.35 6.64 10.84
CA SER A 193 11.80 5.48 10.07
C SER A 193 11.88 5.78 8.58
N ALA A 194 10.86 6.42 7.99
CA ALA A 194 10.85 6.77 6.57
C ALA A 194 12.00 7.73 6.21
N LEU A 195 12.20 8.78 7.01
CA LEU A 195 13.29 9.72 6.79
C LEU A 195 14.66 9.03 6.91
N ARG A 196 14.82 8.15 7.90
CA ARG A 196 16.03 7.38 8.12
C ARG A 196 16.31 6.44 6.93
N ILE A 197 15.32 5.67 6.47
CA ILE A 197 15.44 4.80 5.28
C ILE A 197 15.94 5.61 4.08
N LEU A 198 15.34 6.76 3.81
CA LEU A 198 15.77 7.62 2.70
C LEU A 198 17.23 8.07 2.84
N ARG A 199 17.63 8.54 4.03
CA ARG A 199 18.98 9.11 4.28
C ARG A 199 20.07 8.04 4.30
N GLU A 200 19.74 6.81 4.67
CA GLU A 200 20.67 5.67 4.65
C GLU A 200 20.68 4.95 3.28
N GLY A 201 19.93 5.45 2.29
CA GLY A 201 19.95 4.95 0.90
C GLY A 201 19.02 3.78 0.63
N GLY A 202 18.08 3.50 1.52
CA GLY A 202 17.01 2.53 1.30
C GLY A 202 15.96 3.01 0.31
N ARG A 203 15.07 2.12 -0.10
CA ARG A 203 14.04 2.39 -1.10
C ARG A 203 12.67 2.61 -0.45
N LEU A 204 12.01 3.69 -0.84
CA LEU A 204 10.66 4.03 -0.41
C LEU A 204 9.72 4.16 -1.60
N GLY A 205 8.55 3.52 -1.51
CA GLY A 205 7.42 3.78 -2.38
C GLY A 205 6.42 4.74 -1.72
N MET A 206 5.47 5.24 -2.48
CA MET A 206 4.34 6.02 -1.98
C MET A 206 3.05 5.22 -2.08
N GLY A 207 2.29 5.23 -1.01
CA GLY A 207 0.97 4.64 -0.91
C GLY A 207 0.31 5.16 0.35
N GLY A 208 -0.97 5.46 0.34
CA GLY A 208 -1.63 6.18 1.42
C GLY A 208 -2.73 5.40 2.12
N ASP A 209 -2.79 4.08 1.96
CA ASP A 209 -3.77 3.20 2.62
C ASP A 209 -5.20 3.74 2.54
N TYR A 210 -5.63 4.06 1.30
CA TYR A 210 -6.92 4.71 1.03
C TYR A 210 -8.08 3.73 1.04
N GLY A 211 -9.28 4.24 1.34
CA GLY A 211 -10.53 3.49 1.31
C GLY A 211 -11.39 3.67 2.56
N PHE A 212 -10.88 4.37 3.55
CA PHE A 212 -11.60 4.73 4.76
C PHE A 212 -12.41 6.02 4.54
N GLY A 213 -13.50 6.20 5.31
CA GLY A 213 -14.32 7.43 5.24
C GLY A 213 -13.52 8.70 5.51
N TRP A 214 -12.56 8.62 6.40
CA TRP A 214 -11.66 9.74 6.75
C TRP A 214 -10.40 9.85 5.87
N ASN A 215 -10.11 8.83 5.06
CA ASN A 215 -9.03 8.79 4.07
C ASN A 215 -9.54 8.20 2.74
N PRO A 216 -10.39 8.94 1.99
CA PRO A 216 -11.07 8.43 0.82
C PRO A 216 -10.14 8.28 -0.39
N HIS A 217 -10.51 7.40 -1.31
CA HIS A 217 -9.86 7.31 -2.62
C HIS A 217 -9.96 8.64 -3.39
N GLY A 218 -8.90 8.99 -4.10
CA GLY A 218 -8.87 10.12 -5.03
C GLY A 218 -7.96 11.29 -4.60
N ASP A 219 -7.54 11.34 -3.36
CA ASP A 219 -6.71 12.42 -2.79
C ASP A 219 -5.23 12.01 -2.64
N TYR A 220 -4.74 11.16 -3.55
CA TYR A 220 -3.44 10.49 -3.44
C TYR A 220 -2.23 11.44 -3.37
N ALA A 221 -2.32 12.65 -3.93
CA ALA A 221 -1.24 13.63 -3.90
C ALA A 221 -0.94 14.18 -2.50
N ARG A 222 -1.87 14.06 -1.56
CA ARG A 222 -1.67 14.47 -0.16
C ARG A 222 -0.56 13.72 0.53
N GLU A 223 -0.34 12.46 0.17
CA GLU A 223 0.81 11.68 0.66
C GLU A 223 2.13 12.37 0.30
N LEU A 224 2.29 12.79 -0.98
CA LEU A 224 3.51 13.47 -1.42
C LEU A 224 3.70 14.82 -0.71
N THR A 225 2.62 15.59 -0.57
CA THR A 225 2.65 16.89 0.13
C THR A 225 3.05 16.71 1.59
N PHE A 226 2.51 15.68 2.25
CA PHE A 226 2.83 15.36 3.64
C PHE A 226 4.32 15.00 3.79
N PHE A 227 4.85 14.14 2.93
CA PHE A 227 6.26 13.76 2.98
C PHE A 227 7.21 14.94 2.80
N VAL A 228 6.85 15.90 1.96
CA VAL A 228 7.67 17.10 1.73
C VAL A 228 7.55 18.08 2.89
N ASN A 229 6.33 18.40 3.32
CA ASN A 229 6.09 19.50 4.26
C ASN A 229 6.29 19.10 5.72
N ASP A 230 5.99 17.85 6.07
CA ASP A 230 5.97 17.38 7.47
C ASP A 230 7.11 16.41 7.78
N VAL A 231 7.51 15.52 6.84
CA VAL A 231 8.56 14.52 7.09
C VAL A 231 9.96 15.03 6.71
N GLY A 232 10.06 15.94 5.74
CA GLY A 232 11.34 16.57 5.35
C GLY A 232 11.99 15.97 4.11
N PHE A 233 11.20 15.41 3.19
CA PHE A 233 11.64 15.03 1.86
C PHE A 233 11.71 16.26 0.96
N THR A 234 12.55 16.22 -0.06
CA THR A 234 12.42 17.13 -1.18
C THR A 234 11.29 16.69 -2.11
N ALA A 235 10.70 17.62 -2.86
CA ALA A 235 9.66 17.27 -3.84
C ALA A 235 10.15 16.23 -4.86
N THR A 236 11.41 16.31 -5.28
CA THR A 236 12.01 15.34 -6.20
C THR A 236 12.10 13.94 -5.57
N GLU A 237 12.53 13.83 -4.32
CA GLU A 237 12.56 12.55 -3.60
C GLU A 237 11.15 11.93 -3.50
N ALA A 238 10.13 12.73 -3.12
CA ALA A 238 8.76 12.27 -3.05
C ALA A 238 8.22 11.80 -4.41
N ILE A 239 8.48 12.56 -5.49
CA ILE A 239 8.11 12.17 -6.85
C ILE A 239 8.82 10.87 -7.27
N MET A 240 10.10 10.71 -6.98
CA MET A 240 10.84 9.47 -7.29
C MET A 240 10.25 8.27 -6.55
N CYS A 241 9.90 8.41 -5.28
CA CYS A 241 9.23 7.36 -4.52
C CYS A 241 7.88 6.96 -5.15
N ALA A 242 7.08 7.94 -5.59
CA ALA A 242 5.77 7.71 -6.18
C ALA A 242 5.82 7.17 -7.63
N THR A 243 6.95 7.34 -8.34
CA THR A 243 7.06 6.98 -9.76
C THR A 243 8.04 5.84 -9.98
N LYS A 244 9.34 6.13 -9.89
CA LYS A 244 10.41 5.15 -10.14
C LYS A 244 10.30 3.96 -9.19
N THR A 245 10.35 4.22 -7.88
CA THR A 245 10.30 3.13 -6.89
C THR A 245 8.95 2.41 -6.90
N GLY A 246 7.84 3.13 -7.10
CA GLY A 246 6.52 2.51 -7.27
C GLY A 246 6.48 1.52 -8.43
N ALA A 247 7.06 1.87 -9.58
CA ALA A 247 7.16 0.97 -10.72
C ALA A 247 8.07 -0.25 -10.45
N GLU A 248 9.18 -0.05 -9.74
CA GLU A 248 10.08 -1.13 -9.31
C GLU A 248 9.39 -2.10 -8.36
N ILE A 249 8.63 -1.59 -7.37
CA ILE A 249 7.80 -2.41 -6.47
C ILE A 249 6.82 -3.27 -7.27
N MET A 250 6.12 -2.70 -8.23
CA MET A 250 5.23 -3.45 -9.14
C MET A 250 5.97 -4.48 -10.00
N GLY A 251 7.33 -4.49 -10.00
CA GLY A 251 8.13 -5.36 -10.87
C GLY A 251 8.12 -4.92 -12.33
N ARG A 252 7.79 -3.66 -12.60
CA ARG A 252 7.62 -3.09 -13.96
C ARG A 252 8.47 -1.84 -14.20
N GLY A 253 9.55 -1.68 -13.43
CA GLY A 253 10.48 -0.54 -13.57
C GLY A 253 11.10 -0.42 -14.94
N ASP A 254 11.22 -1.51 -15.70
CA ASP A 254 11.71 -1.50 -17.08
C ASP A 254 10.65 -0.97 -18.07
N GLU A 255 9.36 -0.98 -17.69
CA GLU A 255 8.27 -0.58 -18.57
C GLU A 255 7.83 0.88 -18.38
N PHE A 256 7.81 1.38 -17.13
CA PHE A 256 7.38 2.73 -16.77
C PHE A 256 8.03 3.23 -15.47
N GLY A 257 7.61 4.40 -14.97
CA GLY A 257 8.11 5.00 -13.74
C GLY A 257 9.17 6.08 -13.94
N THR A 258 9.82 6.10 -15.10
CA THR A 258 10.78 7.13 -15.52
C THR A 258 10.56 7.56 -16.96
N LEU A 259 11.00 8.77 -17.30
CA LEU A 259 10.92 9.31 -18.66
C LEU A 259 12.17 8.91 -19.47
N GLU A 260 12.15 7.69 -20.01
CA GLU A 260 13.26 7.12 -20.77
C GLU A 260 12.79 6.58 -22.13
N LYS A 261 13.69 6.61 -23.12
CA LYS A 261 13.39 6.05 -24.45
C LYS A 261 13.13 4.54 -24.34
N GLY A 262 11.99 4.12 -24.87
CA GLY A 262 11.57 2.70 -24.89
C GLY A 262 10.55 2.36 -23.81
N LYS A 263 10.38 3.19 -22.80
CA LYS A 263 9.33 3.02 -21.79
C LYS A 263 7.97 3.54 -22.26
N LEU A 264 6.93 3.09 -21.56
CA LEU A 264 5.57 3.56 -21.81
C LEU A 264 5.46 5.06 -21.48
N ALA A 265 4.76 5.79 -22.31
CA ALA A 265 4.51 7.21 -22.10
C ALA A 265 3.37 7.43 -21.08
N ASP A 266 3.66 7.11 -19.83
CA ASP A 266 2.83 7.44 -18.65
C ASP A 266 3.34 8.75 -18.12
N VAL A 267 2.70 9.87 -18.47
CA VAL A 267 3.21 11.21 -18.23
C VAL A 267 2.11 12.12 -17.69
N ASN A 268 2.40 12.80 -16.60
CA ASN A 268 1.61 13.93 -16.12
C ASN A 268 2.24 15.24 -16.55
N VAL A 269 1.45 16.09 -17.21
CA VAL A 269 1.84 17.48 -17.52
C VAL A 269 1.06 18.40 -16.58
N VAL A 270 1.79 19.08 -15.71
CA VAL A 270 1.23 19.94 -14.66
C VAL A 270 1.57 21.40 -14.96
N ASP A 271 0.61 22.30 -14.73
CA ASP A 271 0.76 23.75 -14.87
C ASP A 271 1.39 24.30 -13.59
N GLY A 272 2.70 24.56 -13.64
CA GLY A 272 3.49 25.05 -12.51
C GLY A 272 4.73 24.20 -12.24
N ASP A 273 5.54 24.63 -11.28
CA ASP A 273 6.79 24.02 -10.91
C ASP A 273 6.62 23.12 -9.67
N VAL A 274 6.27 21.85 -9.92
CA VAL A 274 6.05 20.84 -8.87
C VAL A 274 7.32 20.49 -8.08
N ALA A 275 8.51 20.82 -8.60
CA ALA A 275 9.76 20.61 -7.86
C ALA A 275 9.95 21.66 -6.75
N ASN A 276 9.35 22.83 -6.89
CA ASN A 276 9.35 23.88 -5.88
C ASN A 276 8.04 23.94 -5.06
N ASP A 277 6.93 23.45 -5.62
CA ASP A 277 5.62 23.42 -4.94
C ASP A 277 4.89 22.12 -5.26
N ILE A 278 5.11 21.10 -4.45
CA ILE A 278 4.50 19.78 -4.60
C ILE A 278 2.98 19.81 -4.43
N SER A 279 2.42 20.80 -3.71
CA SER A 279 0.98 20.94 -3.48
C SER A 279 0.17 21.22 -4.75
N LEU A 280 0.85 21.64 -5.82
CA LEU A 280 0.23 21.76 -7.15
C LEU A 280 -0.41 20.44 -7.62
N LEU A 281 0.09 19.29 -7.16
CA LEU A 281 -0.46 17.98 -7.48
C LEU A 281 -1.80 17.67 -6.79
N GLU A 282 -2.18 18.39 -5.74
CA GLU A 282 -3.47 18.20 -5.07
C GLU A 282 -4.64 18.78 -5.87
N ASN A 283 -4.38 19.81 -6.67
CA ASN A 283 -5.42 20.47 -7.45
C ASN A 283 -5.51 19.87 -8.86
N ARG A 284 -6.58 19.13 -9.13
CA ARG A 284 -6.85 18.52 -10.44
C ARG A 284 -6.88 19.52 -11.59
N GLN A 285 -7.17 20.80 -11.34
CA GLN A 285 -7.18 21.85 -12.35
C GLN A 285 -5.78 22.17 -12.89
N ASN A 286 -4.73 21.86 -12.13
CA ASN A 286 -3.35 22.06 -12.56
C ASN A 286 -2.88 21.01 -13.58
N PHE A 287 -3.59 19.88 -13.73
CA PHE A 287 -3.20 18.87 -14.71
C PHE A 287 -3.64 19.28 -16.12
N ILE A 288 -2.68 19.62 -16.97
CA ILE A 288 -2.89 19.88 -18.39
C ILE A 288 -3.23 18.58 -19.11
N ALA A 289 -2.42 17.53 -18.88
CA ALA A 289 -2.66 16.20 -19.43
C ALA A 289 -2.21 15.13 -18.43
N VAL A 290 -3.00 14.07 -18.32
CA VAL A 290 -2.64 12.80 -17.69
C VAL A 290 -2.63 11.74 -18.79
N MET A 291 -1.45 11.24 -19.11
CA MET A 291 -1.26 10.26 -20.20
C MET A 291 -0.96 8.88 -19.65
N GLN A 292 -1.53 7.88 -20.28
CA GLN A 292 -1.25 6.47 -20.04
C GLN A 292 -0.96 5.79 -21.39
N GLY A 293 0.25 5.27 -21.54
CA GLY A 293 0.70 4.68 -22.81
C GLY A 293 0.63 5.65 -23.99
N GLY A 294 0.87 6.94 -23.78
CA GLY A 294 0.81 7.99 -24.79
C GLY A 294 -0.59 8.52 -25.12
N ILE A 295 -1.63 7.97 -24.47
CA ILE A 295 -3.03 8.40 -24.68
C ILE A 295 -3.45 9.31 -23.52
N ILE A 296 -3.96 10.50 -23.82
CA ILE A 296 -4.49 11.42 -22.83
C ILE A 296 -5.79 10.84 -22.25
N LYS A 297 -5.77 10.50 -20.97
CA LYS A 297 -6.90 9.92 -20.22
C LYS A 297 -7.65 10.96 -19.37
N ALA A 298 -6.95 11.98 -18.86
CA ALA A 298 -7.51 13.02 -18.00
C ALA A 298 -6.74 14.34 -18.15
N GLY A 299 -7.16 15.37 -17.40
CA GLY A 299 -6.60 16.72 -17.46
C GLY A 299 -7.35 17.64 -18.43
N ARG A 300 -6.92 18.91 -18.50
CA ARG A 300 -7.57 19.94 -19.33
C ARG A 300 -7.61 19.64 -20.83
N MET A 301 -6.68 18.83 -21.30
CA MET A 301 -6.60 18.38 -22.71
C MET A 301 -7.39 17.09 -22.99
N ALA A 302 -7.98 16.45 -21.98
CA ALA A 302 -8.76 15.24 -22.20
C ALA A 302 -10.05 15.55 -22.99
N LYS A 303 -10.36 14.71 -23.97
CA LYS A 303 -11.66 14.75 -24.61
C LYS A 303 -12.72 14.24 -23.61
N PRO A 304 -13.93 14.81 -23.61
CA PRO A 304 -15.01 14.27 -22.80
C PRO A 304 -15.20 12.77 -23.10
N ILE A 305 -15.26 11.95 -22.05
CA ILE A 305 -15.65 10.54 -22.20
C ILE A 305 -17.11 10.56 -22.69
N PRO A 306 -17.43 9.89 -23.81
CA PRO A 306 -18.82 9.77 -24.22
C PRO A 306 -19.61 9.16 -23.05
N THR A 307 -20.59 9.90 -22.56
CA THR A 307 -21.56 9.36 -21.60
C THR A 307 -22.10 8.06 -22.17
N ALA A 308 -21.99 6.97 -21.39
CA ALA A 308 -22.48 5.67 -21.81
C ALA A 308 -23.86 5.82 -22.45
N VAL A 309 -24.01 5.27 -23.65
CA VAL A 309 -25.29 5.21 -24.34
C VAL A 309 -26.32 4.67 -23.34
N ALA A 310 -27.34 5.47 -23.05
CA ALA A 310 -28.44 5.02 -22.24
C ALA A 310 -28.96 3.74 -22.88
N ILE A 311 -28.85 2.62 -22.16
CA ILE A 311 -29.51 1.39 -22.59
C ILE A 311 -30.99 1.72 -22.50
N GLU A 312 -31.59 2.04 -23.62
CA GLU A 312 -33.04 2.15 -23.72
C GLU A 312 -33.64 0.78 -23.30
N LYS A 313 -34.46 0.85 -22.24
CA LYS A 313 -35.11 -0.30 -21.63
C LYS A 313 -36.20 -0.85 -22.56
#